data_b3a2cb62dfbee72765f5984cc35a5739
#
_entry.id   b3a2cb62dfbee72765f5984cc35a5739
#
_cell.length_a   1.000
_cell.length_b   1.000
_cell.length_c   1.000
_cell.angle_alpha   90.00
_cell.angle_beta   90.00
_cell.angle_gamma   90.00
#
_symmetry.space_group_name_H-M   'P 1'
#
loop_
_entity.id
_entity.type
_entity.pdbx_description
1 polymer ?
#
loop_
_entity_poly.entity_id
_entity_poly.type
_entity_poly.pdbx_seq_one_letter_code
_entity_poly.pdbx_strand_id
1 'polypeptide(L)'
;MLEKYDGQGYTGFLVNIHETSTGVHYDPKLISQFCKKNNIFLVVDAISSFLADEFDMEKLGVDLMLTGSQKALACPPGISVIVLSENAVKRVYSRTPQCLYLDLKEALKNGERGQTPFTPAVGILRQIHARLQAIEAACGVDAETEKIASLAADFREKIKGMPFEIPSESMSNAVTPLHPLNVSAYKIFETLKDEYHIWVCPNGGDLAEQIFRVGHIGALTKEDNTTLVKAMKDMQSRGLL
;
A
#
# COMPACT_ATOMS: atom_id res chain seq x y z
N MET A 1 -5.21 -20.26 10.16
CA MET A 1 -6.53 -19.94 9.50
C MET A 1 -6.61 -20.55 8.11
N LEU A 2 -5.59 -20.42 7.26
CA LEU A 2 -5.58 -20.96 5.87
C LEU A 2 -5.72 -22.49 5.83
N GLU A 3 -5.17 -23.20 6.80
CA GLU A 3 -5.24 -24.69 6.88
C GLU A 3 -6.67 -25.26 6.81
N LYS A 4 -7.66 -24.49 7.24
CA LYS A 4 -9.09 -24.90 7.16
C LYS A 4 -9.58 -25.02 5.72
N TYR A 5 -8.89 -24.41 4.77
CA TYR A 5 -9.26 -24.37 3.37
C TYR A 5 -8.38 -25.28 2.50
N ASP A 6 -7.48 -26.04 3.15
CA ASP A 6 -6.57 -26.96 2.48
C ASP A 6 -7.36 -28.09 1.77
N GLY A 7 -7.05 -28.35 0.50
CA GLY A 7 -7.69 -29.41 -0.27
C GLY A 7 -9.17 -29.19 -0.63
N GLN A 8 -9.74 -28.01 -0.41
CA GLN A 8 -11.16 -27.74 -0.64
C GLN A 8 -11.51 -27.35 -2.10
N GLY A 9 -10.55 -27.40 -3.02
CA GLY A 9 -10.81 -27.18 -4.45
C GLY A 9 -11.01 -25.72 -4.86
N TYR A 10 -10.58 -24.76 -4.06
CA TYR A 10 -10.55 -23.36 -4.46
C TYR A 10 -9.60 -23.16 -5.64
N THR A 11 -10.01 -22.36 -6.62
CA THR A 11 -9.25 -22.12 -7.86
C THR A 11 -8.59 -20.76 -7.92
N GLY A 12 -8.92 -19.85 -7.01
CA GLY A 12 -8.37 -18.50 -6.93
C GLY A 12 -8.36 -17.96 -5.51
N PHE A 13 -7.34 -17.19 -5.16
CA PHE A 13 -7.20 -16.46 -3.92
C PHE A 13 -6.94 -14.98 -4.25
N LEU A 14 -7.83 -14.11 -3.80
CA LEU A 14 -7.71 -12.67 -3.98
C LEU A 14 -7.47 -12.05 -2.62
N VAL A 15 -6.43 -11.23 -2.50
CA VAL A 15 -6.05 -10.59 -1.24
C VAL A 15 -5.50 -9.19 -1.47
N ASN A 16 -5.94 -8.24 -0.63
CA ASN A 16 -5.19 -7.01 -0.40
C ASN A 16 -4.10 -7.35 0.63
N ILE A 17 -2.84 -7.25 0.24
CA ILE A 17 -1.73 -7.68 1.11
C ILE A 17 -1.52 -6.73 2.31
N HIS A 18 -2.02 -5.51 2.21
CA HIS A 18 -1.96 -4.49 3.25
C HIS A 18 -3.31 -3.80 3.40
N GLU A 19 -3.94 -3.99 4.58
CA GLU A 19 -5.17 -3.28 4.96
C GLU A 19 -4.82 -1.92 5.57
N THR A 20 -5.02 -0.86 4.81
CA THR A 20 -4.60 0.49 5.19
C THR A 20 -5.36 1.10 6.36
N SER A 21 -6.60 0.68 6.59
CA SER A 21 -7.44 1.24 7.66
C SER A 21 -6.94 0.85 9.05
N THR A 22 -6.33 -0.33 9.17
CA THR A 22 -5.81 -0.90 10.41
C THR A 22 -4.30 -1.07 10.42
N GLY A 23 -3.64 -0.91 9.26
CA GLY A 23 -2.20 -1.10 9.10
C GLY A 23 -1.75 -2.56 9.03
N VAL A 24 -2.69 -3.52 9.02
CA VAL A 24 -2.34 -4.95 8.96
C VAL A 24 -1.69 -5.30 7.64
N HIS A 25 -0.50 -5.87 7.70
CA HIS A 25 0.20 -6.45 6.55
C HIS A 25 0.17 -7.97 6.67
N TYR A 26 -0.43 -8.65 5.69
CA TYR A 26 -0.50 -10.10 5.67
C TYR A 26 0.83 -10.69 5.18
N ASP A 27 1.25 -11.81 5.78
CA ASP A 27 2.48 -12.50 5.38
C ASP A 27 2.34 -13.08 3.96
N PRO A 28 3.03 -12.49 2.95
CA PRO A 28 2.93 -12.95 1.57
C PRO A 28 3.55 -14.35 1.38
N LYS A 29 4.52 -14.74 2.21
CA LYS A 29 5.16 -16.06 2.13
C LYS A 29 4.20 -17.16 2.56
N LEU A 30 3.44 -16.93 3.63
CA LEU A 30 2.42 -17.87 4.11
C LEU A 30 1.31 -18.06 3.07
N ILE A 31 0.83 -16.97 2.47
CA ILE A 31 -0.20 -17.01 1.43
C ILE A 31 0.33 -17.74 0.18
N SER A 32 1.54 -17.41 -0.25
CA SER A 32 2.22 -18.06 -1.37
C SER A 32 2.33 -19.59 -1.19
N GLN A 33 2.81 -20.02 -0.03
CA GLN A 33 2.94 -21.46 0.28
C GLN A 33 1.61 -22.18 0.21
N PHE A 34 0.56 -21.59 0.77
CA PHE A 34 -0.80 -22.15 0.71
C PHE A 34 -1.31 -22.24 -0.73
N CYS A 35 -1.16 -21.19 -1.53
CA CYS A 35 -1.61 -21.17 -2.93
C CYS A 35 -0.84 -22.17 -3.79
N LYS A 36 0.49 -22.25 -3.63
CA LYS A 36 1.33 -23.23 -4.35
C LYS A 36 0.94 -24.67 -4.00
N LYS A 37 0.77 -24.97 -2.71
CA LYS A 37 0.37 -26.31 -2.23
C LYS A 37 -0.96 -26.78 -2.84
N ASN A 38 -1.92 -25.86 -2.99
CA ASN A 38 -3.27 -26.16 -3.45
C ASN A 38 -3.51 -25.86 -4.95
N ASN A 39 -2.47 -25.47 -5.70
CA ASN A 39 -2.57 -25.06 -7.11
C ASN A 39 -3.62 -23.95 -7.32
N ILE A 40 -3.63 -22.95 -6.46
CA ILE A 40 -4.57 -21.83 -6.45
C ILE A 40 -3.96 -20.64 -7.18
N PHE A 41 -4.71 -20.02 -8.10
CA PHE A 41 -4.35 -18.81 -8.82
C PHE A 41 -4.35 -17.62 -7.83
N LEU A 42 -3.20 -16.95 -7.65
CA LEU A 42 -3.02 -15.91 -6.65
C LEU A 42 -3.08 -14.51 -7.27
N VAL A 43 -4.04 -13.72 -6.81
CA VAL A 43 -4.20 -12.30 -7.16
C VAL A 43 -3.91 -11.44 -5.94
N VAL A 44 -2.97 -10.52 -6.05
CA VAL A 44 -2.57 -9.62 -4.96
C VAL A 44 -2.85 -8.17 -5.31
N ASP A 45 -3.67 -7.53 -4.51
CA ASP A 45 -3.71 -6.06 -4.44
C ASP A 45 -2.56 -5.58 -3.56
N ALA A 46 -1.55 -5.00 -4.20
CA ALA A 46 -0.38 -4.43 -3.55
C ALA A 46 -0.40 -2.89 -3.56
N ILE A 47 -1.56 -2.27 -3.83
CA ILE A 47 -1.64 -0.80 -4.00
C ILE A 47 -0.96 -0.07 -2.85
N SER A 48 -1.14 -0.53 -1.62
CA SER A 48 -0.65 0.16 -0.42
C SER A 48 0.68 -0.35 0.10
N SER A 49 1.14 -1.56 -0.30
CA SER A 49 2.41 -2.15 0.11
C SER A 49 3.52 -2.01 -0.94
N PHE A 50 3.16 -1.76 -2.21
CA PHE A 50 4.11 -1.62 -3.31
C PHE A 50 5.18 -0.57 -2.99
N LEU A 51 6.45 -0.91 -3.17
CA LEU A 51 7.65 -0.13 -2.82
C LEU A 51 7.83 0.17 -1.31
N ALA A 52 6.86 -0.16 -0.46
CA ALA A 52 6.96 0.08 0.99
C ALA A 52 7.41 -1.16 1.76
N ASP A 53 7.04 -2.34 1.26
CA ASP A 53 7.38 -3.62 1.87
C ASP A 53 8.03 -4.53 0.83
N GLU A 54 8.86 -5.48 1.30
CA GLU A 54 9.52 -6.45 0.42
C GLU A 54 8.45 -7.31 -0.30
N PHE A 55 8.49 -7.30 -1.62
CA PHE A 55 7.56 -8.08 -2.44
C PHE A 55 8.22 -8.47 -3.76
N ASP A 56 8.36 -9.77 -3.98
CA ASP A 56 8.88 -10.36 -5.22
C ASP A 56 7.80 -11.28 -5.81
N MET A 57 7.12 -10.80 -6.84
CA MET A 57 6.00 -11.50 -7.48
C MET A 57 6.40 -12.89 -7.98
N GLU A 58 7.59 -13.04 -8.56
CA GLU A 58 8.08 -14.29 -9.13
C GLU A 58 8.40 -15.31 -8.05
N LYS A 59 9.19 -14.91 -7.04
CA LYS A 59 9.53 -15.81 -5.90
C LYS A 59 8.28 -16.25 -5.13
N LEU A 60 7.32 -15.35 -4.96
CA LEU A 60 6.06 -15.65 -4.30
C LEU A 60 5.09 -16.47 -5.18
N GLY A 61 5.31 -16.54 -6.49
CA GLY A 61 4.42 -17.23 -7.41
C GLY A 61 3.04 -16.57 -7.52
N VAL A 62 3.04 -15.24 -7.47
CA VAL A 62 1.82 -14.44 -7.67
C VAL A 62 1.49 -14.41 -9.15
N ASP A 63 0.25 -14.71 -9.50
CA ASP A 63 -0.18 -14.73 -10.91
C ASP A 63 -0.53 -13.34 -11.43
N LEU A 64 -1.19 -12.54 -10.60
CA LEU A 64 -1.55 -11.17 -10.93
C LEU A 64 -1.31 -10.26 -9.73
N MET A 65 -0.60 -9.17 -9.94
CA MET A 65 -0.41 -8.10 -8.96
C MET A 65 -0.91 -6.78 -9.53
N LEU A 66 -1.56 -5.99 -8.69
CA LEU A 66 -1.97 -4.65 -9.07
C LEU A 66 -1.48 -3.60 -8.08
N THR A 67 -1.16 -2.43 -8.62
CA THR A 67 -0.82 -1.24 -7.86
C THR A 67 -1.34 0.03 -8.54
N GLY A 68 -1.21 1.18 -7.90
CA GLY A 68 -1.70 2.46 -8.41
C GLY A 68 -0.66 3.56 -8.33
N SER A 69 -0.83 4.59 -9.18
CA SER A 69 0.06 5.75 -9.26
C SER A 69 0.12 6.59 -7.97
N GLN A 70 -0.95 6.59 -7.17
CA GLN A 70 -1.19 7.54 -6.06
C GLN A 70 -0.67 7.12 -4.69
N LYS A 71 0.06 6.01 -4.59
CA LYS A 71 0.66 5.54 -3.32
C LYS A 71 2.18 5.77 -3.32
N ALA A 72 3.00 4.76 -3.12
CA ALA A 72 4.45 4.93 -3.03
C ALA A 72 5.14 5.43 -4.31
N LEU A 73 4.48 5.30 -5.47
CA LEU A 73 4.94 5.98 -6.69
C LEU A 73 4.87 7.51 -6.59
N ALA A 74 4.10 8.06 -5.63
CA ALA A 74 3.98 9.49 -5.37
C ALA A 74 3.57 10.33 -6.61
N CYS A 75 2.73 9.75 -7.46
CA CYS A 75 2.14 10.40 -8.63
C CYS A 75 0.65 10.68 -8.39
N PRO A 76 0.01 11.58 -9.13
CA PRO A 76 -1.44 11.77 -9.06
C PRO A 76 -2.22 10.48 -9.34
N PRO A 77 -3.43 10.31 -8.79
CA PRO A 77 -4.30 9.18 -9.11
C PRO A 77 -4.71 9.21 -10.58
N GLY A 78 -4.92 8.03 -11.19
CA GLY A 78 -5.43 7.92 -12.56
C GLY A 78 -4.80 6.81 -13.40
N ILE A 79 -3.78 6.12 -12.90
CA ILE A 79 -3.18 4.95 -13.54
C ILE A 79 -3.18 3.78 -12.56
N SER A 80 -3.74 2.65 -13.01
CA SER A 80 -3.54 1.34 -12.40
C SER A 80 -2.51 0.55 -13.20
N VAL A 81 -1.56 -0.06 -12.51
CA VAL A 81 -0.56 -0.95 -13.11
C VAL A 81 -0.92 -2.38 -12.71
N ILE A 82 -1.05 -3.24 -13.72
CA ILE A 82 -1.34 -4.65 -13.53
C ILE A 82 -0.16 -5.45 -14.08
N VAL A 83 0.47 -6.26 -13.24
CA VAL A 83 1.56 -7.15 -13.62
C VAL A 83 1.04 -8.58 -13.67
N LEU A 84 1.31 -9.26 -14.78
CA LEU A 84 0.80 -10.61 -15.07
C LEU A 84 1.95 -11.61 -15.18
N SER A 85 1.82 -12.75 -14.54
CA SER A 85 2.67 -13.91 -14.81
C SER A 85 2.35 -14.51 -16.19
N GLU A 86 3.23 -15.36 -16.71
CA GLU A 86 2.92 -16.11 -17.94
C GLU A 86 1.64 -16.95 -17.81
N ASN A 87 1.40 -17.54 -16.64
CA ASN A 87 0.19 -18.29 -16.35
C ASN A 87 -1.07 -17.39 -16.40
N ALA A 88 -0.97 -16.18 -15.85
CA ALA A 88 -2.06 -15.21 -15.93
C ALA A 88 -2.33 -14.76 -17.37
N VAL A 89 -1.30 -14.53 -18.18
CA VAL A 89 -1.45 -14.20 -19.60
C VAL A 89 -2.17 -15.31 -20.35
N LYS A 90 -1.76 -16.58 -20.16
CA LYS A 90 -2.44 -17.74 -20.74
C LYS A 90 -3.92 -17.79 -20.32
N ARG A 91 -4.20 -17.52 -19.05
CA ARG A 91 -5.56 -17.50 -18.52
C ARG A 91 -6.39 -16.37 -19.12
N VAL A 92 -5.83 -15.18 -19.30
CA VAL A 92 -6.48 -14.04 -19.99
C VAL A 92 -6.89 -14.45 -21.39
N TYR A 93 -5.98 -15.03 -22.19
CA TYR A 93 -6.29 -15.43 -23.56
C TYR A 93 -7.32 -16.58 -23.65
N SER A 94 -7.41 -17.44 -22.65
CA SER A 94 -8.37 -18.56 -22.63
C SER A 94 -9.80 -18.14 -22.26
N ARG A 95 -10.04 -16.90 -21.84
CA ARG A 95 -11.36 -16.45 -21.38
C ARG A 95 -11.98 -15.45 -22.35
N THR A 96 -13.31 -15.40 -22.41
CA THR A 96 -14.04 -14.36 -23.13
C THR A 96 -14.19 -13.13 -22.25
N PRO A 97 -13.82 -11.93 -22.73
CA PRO A 97 -14.02 -10.69 -22.00
C PRO A 97 -15.51 -10.44 -21.68
N GLN A 98 -15.80 -9.91 -20.51
CA GLN A 98 -17.16 -9.62 -20.08
C GLN A 98 -17.50 -8.13 -20.15
N CYS A 99 -16.51 -7.28 -20.41
CA CYS A 99 -16.70 -5.83 -20.52
C CYS A 99 -15.71 -5.22 -21.52
N LEU A 100 -16.10 -4.10 -22.10
CA LEU A 100 -15.30 -3.40 -23.11
C LEU A 100 -14.06 -2.72 -22.52
N TYR A 101 -14.22 -2.03 -21.37
CA TYR A 101 -13.17 -1.17 -20.84
C TYR A 101 -12.10 -1.94 -20.06
N LEU A 102 -12.49 -2.92 -19.24
CA LEU A 102 -11.57 -3.71 -18.41
C LEU A 102 -11.16 -5.01 -19.10
N ASP A 103 -10.85 -4.95 -20.39
CA ASP A 103 -10.41 -6.09 -21.19
C ASP A 103 -8.89 -6.17 -21.25
N LEU A 104 -8.32 -7.12 -20.49
CA LEU A 104 -6.89 -7.37 -20.50
C LEU A 104 -6.36 -7.94 -21.83
N LYS A 105 -7.19 -8.60 -22.65
CA LYS A 105 -6.76 -9.03 -23.99
C LYS A 105 -6.48 -7.85 -24.90
N GLU A 106 -7.38 -6.86 -24.91
CA GLU A 106 -7.20 -5.66 -25.69
C GLU A 106 -6.02 -4.81 -25.14
N ALA A 107 -5.82 -4.79 -23.82
CA ALA A 107 -4.67 -4.15 -23.22
C ALA A 107 -3.34 -4.79 -23.66
N LEU A 108 -3.22 -6.11 -23.60
CA LEU A 108 -2.03 -6.86 -24.03
C LEU A 108 -1.76 -6.67 -25.52
N LYS A 109 -2.79 -6.86 -26.37
CA LYS A 109 -2.69 -6.70 -27.83
C LYS A 109 -2.26 -5.28 -28.25
N ASN A 110 -2.81 -4.26 -27.60
CA ASN A 110 -2.37 -2.89 -27.88
C ASN A 110 -0.96 -2.62 -27.34
N GLY A 111 -0.59 -3.23 -26.21
CA GLY A 111 0.75 -3.15 -25.62
C GLY A 111 1.86 -3.63 -26.55
N GLU A 112 1.62 -4.67 -27.36
CA GLU A 112 2.58 -5.20 -28.36
C GLU A 112 3.04 -4.13 -29.35
N ARG A 113 2.20 -3.15 -29.65
CA ARG A 113 2.51 -2.02 -30.55
C ARG A 113 2.77 -0.70 -29.81
N GLY A 114 2.99 -0.75 -28.49
CA GLY A 114 3.26 0.43 -27.67
C GLY A 114 2.05 1.36 -27.51
N GLN A 115 0.82 0.81 -27.56
CA GLN A 115 -0.43 1.55 -27.45
C GLN A 115 -1.26 1.07 -26.26
N THR A 116 -2.25 1.84 -25.89
CA THR A 116 -3.30 1.47 -24.94
C THR A 116 -4.65 1.37 -25.67
N PRO A 117 -5.62 0.59 -25.19
CA PRO A 117 -6.94 0.46 -25.81
C PRO A 117 -7.68 1.79 -25.94
N PHE A 118 -7.49 2.68 -24.98
CA PHE A 118 -8.11 4.01 -24.90
C PHE A 118 -7.05 5.06 -24.58
N THR A 119 -7.36 6.34 -24.79
CA THR A 119 -6.43 7.44 -24.48
C THR A 119 -6.03 7.41 -23.00
N PRO A 120 -4.74 7.22 -22.67
CA PRO A 120 -4.31 7.13 -21.29
C PRO A 120 -4.09 8.52 -20.69
N ALA A 121 -3.96 8.58 -19.36
CA ALA A 121 -3.52 9.78 -18.63
C ALA A 121 -2.01 10.02 -18.86
N VAL A 122 -1.63 10.50 -20.03
CA VAL A 122 -0.23 10.64 -20.49
C VAL A 122 0.63 11.43 -19.51
N GLY A 123 0.09 12.50 -18.93
CA GLY A 123 0.80 13.30 -17.92
C GLY A 123 1.22 12.47 -16.70
N ILE A 124 0.34 11.57 -16.24
CA ILE A 124 0.64 10.68 -15.11
C ILE A 124 1.63 9.58 -15.50
N LEU A 125 1.50 9.01 -16.71
CA LEU A 125 2.48 8.02 -17.21
C LEU A 125 3.89 8.60 -17.27
N ARG A 126 4.04 9.84 -17.72
CA ARG A 126 5.34 10.52 -17.72
C ARG A 126 5.89 10.77 -16.32
N GLN A 127 5.03 11.07 -15.35
CA GLN A 127 5.44 11.21 -13.95
C GLN A 127 5.87 9.87 -13.36
N ILE A 128 5.13 8.79 -13.62
CA ILE A 128 5.52 7.42 -13.22
C ILE A 128 6.89 7.07 -13.81
N HIS A 129 7.10 7.34 -15.10
CA HIS A 129 8.38 7.09 -15.76
C HIS A 129 9.53 7.85 -15.08
N ALA A 130 9.37 9.16 -14.85
CA ALA A 130 10.36 9.96 -14.15
C ALA A 130 10.63 9.46 -12.71
N ARG A 131 9.58 9.01 -12.02
CA ARG A 131 9.71 8.45 -10.67
C ARG A 131 10.49 7.13 -10.66
N LEU A 132 10.20 6.24 -11.61
CA LEU A 132 10.94 4.97 -11.76
C LEU A 132 12.42 5.21 -12.08
N GLN A 133 12.71 6.16 -12.97
CA GLN A 133 14.10 6.57 -13.26
C GLN A 133 14.80 7.13 -12.00
N ALA A 134 14.10 7.91 -11.18
CA ALA A 134 14.66 8.43 -9.93
C ALA A 134 14.93 7.32 -8.91
N ILE A 135 14.06 6.31 -8.81
CA ILE A 135 14.27 5.13 -7.96
C ILE A 135 15.49 4.34 -8.43
N GLU A 136 15.60 4.10 -9.73
CA GLU A 136 16.74 3.39 -10.32
C GLU A 136 18.07 4.12 -10.08
N ALA A 137 18.08 5.45 -10.28
CA ALA A 137 19.25 6.29 -10.02
C ALA A 137 19.64 6.35 -8.53
N ALA A 138 18.70 6.12 -7.62
CA ALA A 138 18.90 6.07 -6.17
C ALA A 138 19.17 4.65 -5.62
N CYS A 139 19.79 3.79 -6.40
CA CYS A 139 20.13 2.40 -6.07
C CYS A 139 18.96 1.40 -6.09
N GLY A 140 17.86 1.75 -6.75
CA GLY A 140 16.80 0.79 -7.09
C GLY A 140 15.72 0.60 -6.02
N VAL A 141 14.95 -0.47 -6.20
CA VAL A 141 13.77 -0.78 -5.37
C VAL A 141 14.13 -1.06 -3.92
N ASP A 142 15.21 -1.78 -3.68
CA ASP A 142 15.64 -2.15 -2.32
C ASP A 142 15.97 -0.91 -1.49
N ALA A 143 16.67 0.06 -2.08
CA ALA A 143 17.00 1.33 -1.42
C ALA A 143 15.74 2.18 -1.12
N GLU A 144 14.75 2.18 -2.01
CA GLU A 144 13.47 2.87 -1.77
C GLU A 144 12.68 2.19 -0.64
N THR A 145 12.61 0.87 -0.64
CA THR A 145 11.94 0.09 0.42
C THR A 145 12.63 0.29 1.77
N GLU A 146 13.97 0.27 1.82
CA GLU A 146 14.74 0.53 3.03
C GLU A 146 14.54 1.95 3.56
N LYS A 147 14.49 2.96 2.67
CA LYS A 147 14.18 4.34 3.03
C LYS A 147 12.82 4.44 3.72
N ILE A 148 11.78 3.83 3.17
CA ILE A 148 10.43 3.85 3.74
C ILE A 148 10.41 3.11 5.08
N ALA A 149 11.05 1.94 5.17
CA ALA A 149 11.19 1.21 6.43
C ALA A 149 11.91 2.04 7.52
N SER A 150 12.97 2.75 7.14
CA SER A 150 13.69 3.65 8.05
C SER A 150 12.83 4.82 8.55
N LEU A 151 11.98 5.39 7.68
CA LEU A 151 11.03 6.45 8.08
C LEU A 151 9.97 5.91 9.05
N ALA A 152 9.40 4.75 8.77
CA ALA A 152 8.42 4.11 9.64
C ALA A 152 9.01 3.78 11.02
N ALA A 153 10.22 3.21 11.05
CA ALA A 153 10.92 2.91 12.29
C ALA A 153 11.25 4.16 13.11
N ASP A 154 11.74 5.22 12.45
CA ASP A 154 12.04 6.51 13.08
C ASP A 154 10.80 7.14 13.73
N PHE A 155 9.66 7.12 13.04
CA PHE A 155 8.41 7.62 13.58
C PHE A 155 7.94 6.80 14.79
N ARG A 156 7.90 5.47 14.65
CA ARG A 156 7.46 4.56 15.71
C ARG A 156 8.33 4.67 16.95
N GLU A 157 9.63 4.88 16.79
CA GLU A 157 10.54 5.12 17.92
C GLU A 157 10.24 6.45 18.63
N LYS A 158 10.01 7.52 17.86
CA LYS A 158 9.76 8.87 18.41
C LYS A 158 8.46 9.01 19.20
N ILE A 159 7.45 8.16 18.92
CA ILE A 159 6.15 8.16 19.60
C ILE A 159 6.10 7.23 20.83
N LYS A 160 7.16 6.48 21.12
CA LYS A 160 7.19 5.63 22.32
C LYS A 160 6.93 6.43 23.59
N GLY A 161 6.03 5.90 24.44
CA GLY A 161 5.61 6.55 25.67
C GLY A 161 4.55 7.65 25.50
N MET A 162 4.10 7.93 24.28
CA MET A 162 2.93 8.77 24.05
C MET A 162 1.63 7.95 24.22
N PRO A 163 0.48 8.59 24.50
CA PRO A 163 -0.79 7.89 24.79
C PRO A 163 -1.45 7.31 23.54
N PHE A 164 -0.72 6.46 22.82
CA PHE A 164 -1.20 5.75 21.64
C PHE A 164 -0.94 4.27 21.73
N GLU A 165 -1.85 3.48 21.21
CA GLU A 165 -1.64 2.07 20.90
C GLU A 165 -1.53 1.89 19.38
N ILE A 166 -0.71 0.95 18.95
CA ILE A 166 -0.66 0.49 17.56
C ILE A 166 -1.49 -0.79 17.49
N PRO A 167 -2.66 -0.77 16.82
CA PRO A 167 -3.61 -1.88 16.89
C PRO A 167 -3.19 -3.12 16.08
N SER A 168 -2.15 -3.04 15.27
CA SER A 168 -1.69 -4.13 14.42
C SER A 168 -0.39 -4.75 14.93
N GLU A 169 -0.38 -6.08 15.07
CA GLU A 169 0.83 -6.87 15.39
C GLU A 169 1.75 -7.07 14.17
N SER A 170 1.17 -7.01 12.96
CA SER A 170 1.89 -7.17 11.69
C SER A 170 1.67 -5.94 10.82
N MET A 171 2.65 -5.05 10.76
CA MET A 171 2.51 -3.75 10.12
C MET A 171 3.29 -3.66 8.81
N SER A 172 2.68 -3.00 7.83
CA SER A 172 3.39 -2.44 6.68
C SER A 172 4.27 -1.26 7.09
N ASN A 173 5.33 -1.01 6.31
CA ASN A 173 6.11 0.22 6.43
C ASN A 173 5.45 1.42 5.73
N ALA A 174 4.39 1.20 4.95
CA ALA A 174 3.69 2.29 4.27
C ALA A 174 2.97 3.24 5.23
N VAL A 175 2.46 2.70 6.37
CA VAL A 175 1.62 3.46 7.30
C VAL A 175 1.76 2.95 8.73
N THR A 176 1.64 3.86 9.71
CA THR A 176 1.46 3.49 11.12
C THR A 176 0.07 3.92 11.57
N PRO A 177 -0.83 2.98 11.91
CA PRO A 177 -2.10 3.27 12.53
C PRO A 177 -1.90 3.60 14.01
N LEU A 178 -2.62 4.58 14.52
CA LEU A 178 -2.57 5.00 15.93
C LEU A 178 -3.98 5.03 16.51
N HIS A 179 -4.16 4.32 17.62
CA HIS A 179 -5.35 4.39 18.45
C HIS A 179 -5.05 5.26 19.67
N PRO A 180 -5.63 6.46 19.79
CA PRO A 180 -5.47 7.32 20.97
C PRO A 180 -6.19 6.72 22.18
N LEU A 181 -5.57 6.82 23.37
CA LEU A 181 -6.13 6.23 24.60
C LEU A 181 -7.17 7.12 25.27
N ASN A 182 -7.09 8.45 25.11
CA ASN A 182 -7.85 9.39 25.92
C ASN A 182 -8.79 10.30 25.13
N VAL A 183 -8.57 10.44 23.82
CA VAL A 183 -9.31 11.38 22.97
C VAL A 183 -9.66 10.73 21.64
N SER A 184 -10.61 11.34 20.93
CA SER A 184 -10.99 10.88 19.58
C SER A 184 -9.84 11.05 18.57
N ALA A 185 -9.61 10.03 17.75
CA ALA A 185 -8.65 10.08 16.65
C ALA A 185 -8.99 11.18 15.63
N TYR A 186 -10.28 11.42 15.38
CA TYR A 186 -10.73 12.47 14.47
C TYR A 186 -10.43 13.86 15.01
N LYS A 187 -10.59 14.07 16.33
CA LYS A 187 -10.23 15.34 16.98
C LYS A 187 -8.74 15.64 16.92
N ILE A 188 -7.89 14.61 17.05
CA ILE A 188 -6.43 14.79 16.86
C ILE A 188 -6.14 15.22 15.42
N PHE A 189 -6.75 14.58 14.42
CA PHE A 189 -6.61 14.95 13.02
C PHE A 189 -7.01 16.42 12.79
N GLU A 190 -8.18 16.84 13.29
CA GLU A 190 -8.65 18.23 13.15
C GLU A 190 -7.67 19.22 13.78
N THR A 191 -7.21 18.95 15.01
CA THR A 191 -6.25 19.83 15.69
C THR A 191 -4.93 19.91 14.94
N LEU A 192 -4.36 18.80 14.49
CA LEU A 192 -3.14 18.80 13.67
C LEU A 192 -3.30 19.58 12.38
N LYS A 193 -4.42 19.41 11.69
CA LYS A 193 -4.75 20.11 10.44
C LYS A 193 -4.92 21.62 10.66
N ASP A 194 -5.72 22.03 11.64
CA ASP A 194 -6.17 23.40 11.79
C ASP A 194 -5.18 24.28 12.55
N GLU A 195 -4.49 23.74 13.58
CA GLU A 195 -3.56 24.53 14.40
C GLU A 195 -2.09 24.37 13.96
N TYR A 196 -1.69 23.19 13.47
CA TYR A 196 -0.30 22.90 13.10
C TYR A 196 -0.07 22.81 11.60
N HIS A 197 -1.14 22.86 10.79
CA HIS A 197 -1.10 22.71 9.31
C HIS A 197 -0.46 21.38 8.86
N ILE A 198 -0.63 20.34 9.67
CA ILE A 198 -0.13 19.00 9.41
C ILE A 198 -1.31 18.08 9.06
N TRP A 199 -1.24 17.45 7.90
CA TRP A 199 -2.26 16.49 7.45
C TRP A 199 -1.83 15.07 7.77
N VAL A 200 -2.54 14.40 8.68
CA VAL A 200 -2.50 12.95 8.87
C VAL A 200 -3.75 12.31 8.26
N CYS A 201 -3.78 11.00 8.09
CA CYS A 201 -4.88 10.34 7.40
C CYS A 201 -5.96 9.88 8.39
N PRO A 202 -7.14 10.52 8.48
CA PRO A 202 -8.23 10.03 9.32
C PRO A 202 -8.80 8.73 8.72
N ASN A 203 -9.45 7.92 9.56
CA ASN A 203 -10.30 6.85 9.09
C ASN A 203 -11.74 7.33 8.87
N GLY A 204 -12.56 6.49 8.22
CA GLY A 204 -14.00 6.70 8.04
C GLY A 204 -14.82 5.62 8.75
N GLY A 205 -16.14 5.77 8.71
CA GLY A 205 -17.08 4.81 9.30
C GLY A 205 -16.84 4.58 10.79
N ASP A 206 -16.93 3.34 11.22
CA ASP A 206 -16.80 2.94 12.63
C ASP A 206 -15.40 3.19 13.22
N LEU A 207 -14.38 3.36 12.38
CA LEU A 207 -13.01 3.63 12.80
C LEU A 207 -12.66 5.13 12.87
N ALA A 208 -13.55 6.02 12.49
CA ALA A 208 -13.29 7.46 12.41
C ALA A 208 -12.79 8.06 13.74
N GLU A 209 -13.45 7.71 14.84
CA GLU A 209 -13.12 8.19 16.18
C GLU A 209 -12.01 7.37 16.85
N GLN A 210 -11.69 6.20 16.32
CA GLN A 210 -10.83 5.22 16.98
C GLN A 210 -9.38 5.24 16.48
N ILE A 211 -9.16 5.43 15.17
CA ILE A 211 -7.84 5.27 14.56
C ILE A 211 -7.59 6.38 13.54
N PHE A 212 -6.44 7.02 13.63
CA PHE A 212 -5.86 7.80 12.54
C PHE A 212 -4.54 7.16 12.09
N ARG A 213 -4.02 7.57 10.94
CA ARG A 213 -2.87 6.92 10.32
C ARG A 213 -1.82 7.94 9.91
N VAL A 214 -0.55 7.59 10.13
CA VAL A 214 0.59 8.36 9.66
C VAL A 214 1.27 7.62 8.52
N GLY A 215 1.29 8.23 7.33
CA GLY A 215 1.93 7.66 6.14
C GLY A 215 3.44 7.90 6.13
N HIS A 216 4.18 6.95 5.55
CA HIS A 216 5.63 7.00 5.42
C HIS A 216 6.12 6.93 3.96
N ILE A 217 5.19 6.93 3.01
CA ILE A 217 5.45 6.87 1.56
C ILE A 217 5.47 8.27 0.93
N GLY A 218 6.17 8.42 -0.19
CA GLY A 218 6.31 9.68 -0.89
C GLY A 218 7.61 10.41 -0.56
N ALA A 219 7.61 11.75 -0.73
CA ALA A 219 8.79 12.59 -0.54
C ALA A 219 8.97 13.04 0.91
N LEU A 220 8.80 12.13 1.88
CA LEU A 220 8.92 12.39 3.31
C LEU A 220 10.36 12.18 3.80
N THR A 221 10.67 12.86 4.90
CA THR A 221 11.97 12.84 5.59
C THR A 221 11.81 12.57 7.10
N LYS A 222 12.91 12.26 7.79
CA LYS A 222 12.90 12.14 9.27
C LYS A 222 12.63 13.48 9.98
N GLU A 223 12.83 14.61 9.29
CA GLU A 223 12.51 15.93 9.82
C GLU A 223 10.98 16.16 9.84
N ASP A 224 10.26 15.64 8.82
CA ASP A 224 8.79 15.67 8.82
C ASP A 224 8.23 14.87 10.01
N ASN A 225 8.77 13.68 10.29
CA ASN A 225 8.43 12.91 11.48
C ASN A 225 8.70 13.71 12.77
N THR A 226 9.83 14.40 12.83
CA THR A 226 10.21 15.22 14.00
C THR A 226 9.21 16.36 14.18
N THR A 227 8.81 17.01 13.12
CA THR A 227 7.82 18.11 13.11
C THR A 227 6.46 17.62 13.61
N LEU A 228 5.97 16.50 13.08
CA LEU A 228 4.72 15.90 13.53
C LEU A 228 4.76 15.51 15.02
N VAL A 229 5.85 14.87 15.45
CA VAL A 229 5.98 14.43 16.87
C VAL A 229 6.10 15.63 17.82
N LYS A 230 6.75 16.72 17.41
CA LYS A 230 6.76 17.98 18.20
C LYS A 230 5.35 18.54 18.38
N ALA A 231 4.55 18.59 17.30
CA ALA A 231 3.16 19.01 17.37
C ALA A 231 2.34 18.13 18.32
N MET A 232 2.48 16.80 18.21
CA MET A 232 1.79 15.85 19.11
C MET A 232 2.21 16.05 20.59
N LYS A 233 3.50 16.30 20.88
CA LYS A 233 3.97 16.56 22.24
C LYS A 233 3.44 17.88 22.80
N ASP A 234 3.33 18.91 21.97
CA ASP A 234 2.69 20.17 22.37
C ASP A 234 1.20 19.95 22.67
N MET A 235 0.47 19.23 21.82
CA MET A 235 -0.92 18.82 22.09
C MET A 235 -1.03 18.08 23.43
N GLN A 236 -0.12 17.15 23.71
CA GLN A 236 -0.10 16.40 24.99
C GLN A 236 0.10 17.34 26.18
N SER A 237 1.01 18.30 26.09
CA SER A 237 1.25 19.27 27.15
C SER A 237 0.05 20.18 27.44
N ARG A 238 -0.83 20.35 26.44
CA ARG A 238 -2.08 21.14 26.50
C ARG A 238 -3.30 20.28 26.90
N GLY A 239 -3.12 19.00 27.18
CA GLY A 239 -4.21 18.09 27.52
C GLY A 239 -5.15 17.76 26.35
N LEU A 240 -4.63 17.79 25.13
CA LEU A 240 -5.36 17.49 23.89
C LEU A 240 -5.07 16.09 23.32
N LEU A 241 -4.24 15.30 24.02
CA LEU A 241 -3.97 13.88 23.75
C LEU A 241 -4.28 13.01 24.96
#